data_59493571c4d56146147469e90e8c4db8
#
_entry.id   59493571c4d56146147469e90e8c4db8
#
_cell.length_a   1.000
_cell.length_b   1.000
_cell.length_c   1.000
_cell.angle_alpha   90.00
_cell.angle_beta   90.00
_cell.angle_gamma   90.00
#
_symmetry.space_group_name_H-M   'P 1'
#
loop_
_entity.id
_entity.type
_entity.pdbx_description
1 polymer ?
#
loop_
_entity_poly.entity_id
_entity_poly.type
_entity_poly.pdbx_seq_one_letter_code
_entity_poly.pdbx_strand_id
1 'polypeptide(L)'
;MFAKEDMADFELKNVMEGFFFDHKVVTRNPGAPQLPYGGMPLLSLAGFTDWIGFSCAAHPDGIFVVPGLNNALRVYNVWPERGPLPRYVFPPCRPIEVQQRMDQATQRCNMNAQQKLRATQLEAEIKAQGREHAIDLVSDTYRVYRYY
;
A
#
# COMPACT_ATOMS: atom_id res chain seq x y z
N MET A 1 1.10 19.50 2.03
CA MET A 1 1.35 18.60 0.89
C MET A 1 2.13 17.43 1.42
N PHE A 2 1.66 16.20 1.27
CA PHE A 2 2.39 15.00 1.74
C PHE A 2 3.56 14.72 0.82
N ALA A 3 4.61 14.10 1.35
CA ALA A 3 5.76 13.70 0.55
C ALA A 3 5.34 12.60 -0.46
N LYS A 4 6.03 12.53 -1.59
CA LYS A 4 5.75 11.50 -2.61
C LYS A 4 5.98 10.09 -2.06
N GLU A 5 6.95 9.97 -1.17
CA GLU A 5 7.30 8.73 -0.47
C GLU A 5 6.15 8.23 0.42
N ASP A 6 5.45 9.14 1.12
CA ASP A 6 4.32 8.78 1.97
C ASP A 6 3.14 8.23 1.16
N MET A 7 2.93 8.77 -0.04
CA MET A 7 1.90 8.25 -0.95
C MET A 7 2.26 6.86 -1.46
N ALA A 8 3.51 6.64 -1.84
CA ALA A 8 4.00 5.34 -2.29
C ALA A 8 3.94 4.29 -1.17
N ASP A 9 4.34 4.64 0.04
CA ASP A 9 4.25 3.77 1.22
C ASP A 9 2.80 3.38 1.51
N PHE A 10 1.87 4.33 1.38
CA PHE A 10 0.45 4.10 1.55
C PHE A 10 -0.13 3.12 0.51
N GLU A 11 0.20 3.30 -0.76
CA GLU A 11 -0.25 2.42 -1.84
C GLU A 11 0.32 1.02 -1.67
N LEU A 12 1.62 0.90 -1.38
CA LEU A 12 2.29 -0.36 -1.16
C LEU A 12 1.71 -1.12 0.05
N LYS A 13 1.47 -0.42 1.16
CA LYS A 13 0.81 -0.98 2.33
C LYS A 13 -0.58 -1.52 1.99
N ASN A 14 -1.39 -0.77 1.24
CA ASN A 14 -2.72 -1.20 0.81
C ASN A 14 -2.68 -2.49 -0.03
N VAL A 15 -1.68 -2.62 -0.90
CA VAL A 15 -1.45 -3.85 -1.67
C VAL A 15 -1.08 -5.01 -0.75
N MET A 16 -0.13 -4.82 0.18
CA MET A 16 0.28 -5.87 1.12
C MET A 16 -0.87 -6.35 1.99
N GLU A 17 -1.70 -5.43 2.50
CA GLU A 17 -2.92 -5.73 3.24
C GLU A 17 -3.96 -6.47 2.38
N GLY A 18 -4.15 -6.03 1.13
CA GLY A 18 -5.08 -6.64 0.18
C GLY A 18 -4.75 -8.09 -0.15
N PHE A 19 -3.47 -8.40 -0.32
CA PHE A 19 -2.96 -9.74 -0.59
C PHE A 19 -2.66 -10.57 0.66
N PHE A 20 -2.77 -9.97 1.87
CA PHE A 20 -2.38 -10.59 3.16
C PHE A 20 -0.92 -11.05 3.21
N PHE A 21 -0.02 -10.32 2.58
CA PHE A 21 1.40 -10.55 2.77
C PHE A 21 1.81 -10.13 4.18
N ASP A 22 2.53 -11.00 4.87
CA ASP A 22 3.00 -10.70 6.23
C ASP A 22 4.01 -9.54 6.21
N HIS A 23 3.68 -8.45 6.92
CA HIS A 23 4.46 -7.22 6.93
C HIS A 23 4.32 -6.49 8.25
N LYS A 24 5.28 -5.62 8.53
CA LYS A 24 5.22 -4.65 9.64
C LYS A 24 5.17 -3.24 9.07
N VAL A 25 4.50 -2.36 9.78
CA VAL A 25 4.43 -0.95 9.42
C VAL A 25 5.29 -0.15 10.39
N VAL A 26 6.21 0.65 9.85
CA VAL A 26 7.10 1.51 10.63
C VAL A 26 6.96 2.96 10.19
N THR A 27 7.29 3.87 11.08
CA THR A 27 7.33 5.30 10.78
C THR A 27 8.61 5.63 10.03
N ARG A 28 8.52 6.12 8.80
CA ARG A 28 9.69 6.51 8.00
C ARG A 28 10.43 7.69 8.60
N ASN A 29 9.67 8.71 8.99
CA ASN A 29 10.21 9.93 9.60
C ASN A 29 9.34 10.36 10.80
N PRO A 30 9.75 10.05 12.03
CA PRO A 30 8.97 10.38 13.23
C PRO A 30 8.72 11.88 13.46
N GLY A 31 9.55 12.74 12.90
CA GLY A 31 9.45 14.20 13.03
C GLY A 31 8.59 14.87 11.97
N ALA A 32 8.10 14.16 10.97
CA ALA A 32 7.29 14.70 9.90
C ALA A 32 5.79 14.34 10.04
N PRO A 33 4.87 15.20 9.58
CA PRO A 33 3.46 14.85 9.48
C PRO A 33 3.28 13.63 8.57
N GLN A 34 2.63 12.60 9.07
CA GLN A 34 2.32 11.41 8.29
C GLN A 34 0.88 11.43 7.80
N LEU A 35 0.63 10.75 6.67
CA LEU A 35 -0.73 10.47 6.23
C LEU A 35 -1.48 9.69 7.30
N PRO A 36 -2.76 10.00 7.55
CA PRO A 36 -3.62 9.12 8.33
C PRO A 36 -3.56 7.72 7.72
N TYR A 37 -3.33 6.72 8.57
CA TYR A 37 -3.13 5.32 8.16
C TYR A 37 -1.86 5.06 7.31
N GLY A 38 -0.96 6.04 7.21
CA GLY A 38 0.34 5.92 6.55
C GLY A 38 1.33 5.10 7.36
N GLY A 39 2.53 5.01 6.82
CA GLY A 39 3.68 4.31 7.38
C GLY A 39 4.33 3.43 6.32
N MET A 40 5.63 3.23 6.45
CA MET A 40 6.42 2.41 5.53
C MET A 40 6.19 0.92 5.81
N PRO A 41 5.62 0.15 4.88
CA PRO A 41 5.47 -1.28 5.05
C PRO A 41 6.81 -1.98 4.81
N LEU A 42 7.13 -2.92 5.68
CA LEU A 42 8.31 -3.78 5.59
C LEU A 42 7.86 -5.24 5.53
N LEU A 43 8.09 -5.91 4.42
CA LEU A 43 7.82 -7.33 4.30
C LEU A 43 8.67 -8.13 5.31
N SER A 44 8.04 -9.07 6.00
CA SER A 44 8.77 -10.12 6.70
C SER A 44 9.37 -11.12 5.70
N LEU A 45 10.24 -12.01 6.17
CA LEU A 45 10.76 -13.09 5.32
C LEU A 45 9.62 -13.99 4.81
N ALA A 46 8.63 -14.28 5.64
CA ALA A 46 7.45 -15.07 5.26
C ALA A 46 6.63 -14.35 4.19
N GLY A 47 6.35 -13.04 4.38
CA GLY A 47 5.62 -12.22 3.40
C GLY A 47 6.37 -12.08 2.08
N PHE A 48 7.70 -11.94 2.13
CA PHE A 48 8.52 -11.89 0.92
C PHE A 48 8.49 -13.23 0.15
N THR A 49 8.58 -14.35 0.87
CA THR A 49 8.50 -15.69 0.26
C THR A 49 7.14 -15.93 -0.39
N ASP A 50 6.04 -15.56 0.29
CA ASP A 50 4.68 -15.66 -0.26
C ASP A 50 4.52 -14.74 -1.48
N TRP A 51 5.02 -13.51 -1.42
CA TRP A 51 4.98 -12.57 -2.54
C TRP A 51 5.71 -13.10 -3.77
N ILE A 52 6.94 -13.64 -3.62
CA ILE A 52 7.70 -14.21 -4.74
C ILE A 52 6.98 -15.44 -5.31
N GLY A 53 6.53 -16.36 -4.45
CA GLY A 53 5.79 -17.56 -4.86
C GLY A 53 4.51 -17.21 -5.62
N PHE A 54 3.74 -16.27 -5.08
CA PHE A 54 2.54 -15.74 -5.71
C PHE A 54 2.86 -15.08 -7.07
N SER A 55 3.88 -14.24 -7.16
CA SER A 55 4.27 -13.56 -8.40
C SER A 55 4.68 -14.55 -9.50
N CYS A 56 5.43 -15.59 -9.14
CA CYS A 56 5.80 -16.67 -10.07
C CYS A 56 4.58 -17.44 -10.58
N ALA A 57 3.61 -17.71 -9.72
CA ALA A 57 2.39 -18.43 -10.08
C ALA A 57 1.39 -17.55 -10.86
N ALA A 58 1.32 -16.25 -10.54
CA ALA A 58 0.44 -15.30 -11.22
C ALA A 58 0.87 -15.02 -12.66
N HIS A 59 2.18 -15.04 -12.91
CA HIS A 59 2.77 -14.71 -14.21
C HIS A 59 3.82 -15.75 -14.63
N PRO A 60 3.44 -17.02 -14.83
CA PRO A 60 4.38 -18.10 -15.09
C PRO A 60 5.16 -17.94 -16.40
N ASP A 61 4.60 -17.19 -17.36
CA ASP A 61 5.26 -16.85 -18.64
C ASP A 61 5.77 -15.40 -18.64
N GLY A 62 5.72 -14.73 -17.49
CA GLY A 62 6.10 -13.34 -17.36
C GLY A 62 7.59 -13.13 -17.64
N ILE A 63 7.90 -12.30 -18.63
CA ILE A 63 9.27 -11.94 -19.05
C ILE A 63 10.08 -11.39 -17.86
N PHE A 64 9.43 -10.78 -16.88
CA PHE A 64 10.12 -10.12 -15.77
C PHE A 64 10.27 -11.00 -14.53
N VAL A 65 9.39 -11.95 -14.27
CA VAL A 65 9.38 -12.72 -13.02
C VAL A 65 10.41 -13.86 -13.09
N VAL A 66 10.27 -14.77 -14.04
CA VAL A 66 11.17 -15.93 -14.15
C VAL A 66 12.58 -15.53 -14.63
N PRO A 67 12.74 -14.74 -15.71
CA PRO A 67 14.06 -14.25 -16.10
C PRO A 67 14.68 -13.31 -15.06
N GLY A 68 13.87 -12.46 -14.40
CA GLY A 68 14.33 -11.59 -13.33
C GLY A 68 14.83 -12.36 -12.12
N LEU A 69 14.10 -13.40 -11.69
CA LEU A 69 14.51 -14.28 -10.61
C LEU A 69 15.80 -15.02 -10.95
N ASN A 70 15.88 -15.62 -12.15
CA ASN A 70 17.09 -16.30 -12.61
C ASN A 70 18.28 -15.35 -12.71
N ASN A 71 18.07 -14.12 -13.16
CA ASN A 71 19.12 -13.11 -13.18
C ASN A 71 19.57 -12.74 -11.76
N ALA A 72 18.66 -12.56 -10.83
CA ALA A 72 18.99 -12.29 -9.43
C ALA A 72 19.79 -13.44 -8.81
N LEU A 73 19.34 -14.68 -8.99
CA LEU A 73 20.06 -15.87 -8.51
C LEU A 73 21.49 -15.91 -9.05
N ARG A 74 21.70 -15.58 -10.32
CA ARG A 74 23.02 -15.52 -10.96
C ARG A 74 23.87 -14.36 -10.43
N VAL A 75 23.31 -13.16 -10.33
CA VAL A 75 24.05 -11.94 -9.90
C VAL A 75 24.52 -12.07 -8.46
N TYR A 76 23.66 -12.58 -7.59
CA TYR A 76 23.94 -12.76 -6.17
C TYR A 76 24.58 -14.11 -5.86
N ASN A 77 24.91 -14.91 -6.88
CA ASN A 77 25.57 -16.21 -6.75
C ASN A 77 24.85 -17.17 -5.78
N VAL A 78 23.51 -17.16 -5.82
CA VAL A 78 22.69 -18.06 -5.02
C VAL A 78 22.55 -19.39 -5.73
N TRP A 79 22.99 -20.47 -5.12
CA TRP A 79 23.01 -21.83 -5.68
C TRP A 79 23.76 -21.94 -7.02
N PRO A 80 25.04 -21.57 -7.09
CA PRO A 80 25.80 -21.55 -8.34
C PRO A 80 25.86 -22.92 -9.05
N GLU A 81 25.81 -24.00 -8.27
CA GLU A 81 25.83 -25.39 -8.77
C GLU A 81 24.50 -25.84 -9.44
N ARG A 82 23.40 -25.16 -9.19
CA ARG A 82 22.10 -25.53 -9.77
C ARG A 82 21.82 -24.87 -11.11
N GLY A 83 22.49 -23.78 -11.41
CA GLY A 83 22.19 -22.98 -12.60
C GLY A 83 20.80 -22.32 -12.54
N PRO A 84 20.28 -21.82 -13.69
CA PRO A 84 18.99 -21.18 -13.75
C PRO A 84 17.85 -22.17 -13.49
N LEU A 85 16.79 -21.68 -12.81
CA LEU A 85 15.58 -22.46 -12.59
C LEU A 85 14.91 -22.75 -13.93
N PRO A 86 14.67 -24.03 -14.25
CA PRO A 86 14.02 -24.41 -15.51
C PRO A 86 12.52 -24.10 -15.48
N ARG A 87 11.92 -23.92 -16.66
CA ARG A 87 10.52 -23.53 -16.81
C ARG A 87 9.53 -24.49 -16.14
N TYR A 88 9.83 -25.79 -16.08
CA TYR A 88 8.96 -26.78 -15.49
C TYR A 88 8.80 -26.67 -13.95
N VAL A 89 9.66 -25.90 -13.29
CA VAL A 89 9.52 -25.58 -11.84
C VAL A 89 8.32 -24.68 -11.59
N PHE A 90 7.89 -23.94 -12.59
CA PHE A 90 6.76 -23.02 -12.52
C PHE A 90 5.50 -23.67 -13.12
N PRO A 91 4.31 -23.29 -12.68
CA PRO A 91 3.07 -23.84 -13.25
C PRO A 91 2.98 -23.55 -14.75
N PRO A 92 2.36 -24.43 -15.56
CA PRO A 92 2.21 -24.24 -17.00
C PRO A 92 1.33 -23.04 -17.36
N CYS A 93 0.34 -22.75 -16.52
CA CYS A 93 -0.53 -21.58 -16.63
C CYS A 93 -0.88 -21.08 -15.22
N ARG A 94 -1.50 -19.91 -15.14
CA ARG A 94 -1.93 -19.36 -13.85
C ARG A 94 -2.96 -20.27 -13.19
N PRO A 95 -2.72 -20.76 -11.95
CA PRO A 95 -3.70 -21.54 -11.21
C PRO A 95 -4.95 -20.72 -10.89
N ILE A 96 -6.11 -21.38 -10.82
CA ILE A 96 -7.39 -20.70 -10.57
C ILE A 96 -7.43 -20.05 -9.18
N GLU A 97 -6.79 -20.67 -8.20
CA GLU A 97 -6.67 -20.16 -6.82
C GLU A 97 -5.90 -18.83 -6.78
N VAL A 98 -4.87 -18.72 -7.62
CA VAL A 98 -4.06 -17.50 -7.76
C VAL A 98 -4.90 -16.39 -8.40
N GLN A 99 -5.70 -16.73 -9.43
CA GLN A 99 -6.61 -15.76 -10.04
C GLN A 99 -7.66 -15.28 -9.02
N GLN A 100 -8.27 -16.18 -8.28
CA GLN A 100 -9.23 -15.82 -7.23
C GLN A 100 -8.62 -14.94 -6.14
N ARG A 101 -7.37 -15.23 -5.72
CA ARG A 101 -6.65 -14.39 -4.76
C ARG A 101 -6.39 -12.99 -5.32
N MET A 102 -6.04 -12.87 -6.60
CA MET A 102 -5.87 -11.57 -7.28
C MET A 102 -7.17 -10.77 -7.29
N ASP A 103 -8.27 -11.40 -7.68
CA ASP A 103 -9.57 -10.73 -7.76
C ASP A 103 -10.04 -10.25 -6.39
N GLN A 104 -9.91 -11.09 -5.36
CA GLN A 104 -10.21 -10.73 -3.98
C GLN A 104 -9.32 -9.61 -3.45
N ALA A 105 -8.01 -9.66 -3.73
CA ALA A 105 -7.09 -8.62 -3.32
C ALA A 105 -7.42 -7.28 -3.99
N THR A 106 -7.70 -7.30 -5.29
CA THR A 106 -8.12 -6.10 -6.04
C THR A 106 -9.40 -5.50 -5.44
N GLN A 107 -10.39 -6.32 -5.15
CA GLN A 107 -11.64 -5.87 -4.53
C GLN A 107 -11.38 -5.23 -3.15
N ARG A 108 -10.56 -5.86 -2.31
CA ARG A 108 -10.20 -5.31 -0.99
C ARG A 108 -9.43 -3.98 -1.10
N CYS A 109 -8.44 -3.91 -1.99
CA CYS A 109 -7.70 -2.68 -2.23
C CYS A 109 -8.63 -1.53 -2.63
N ASN A 110 -9.59 -1.79 -3.52
CA ASN A 110 -10.57 -0.80 -3.94
C ASN A 110 -11.49 -0.38 -2.80
N MET A 111 -11.98 -1.33 -1.99
CA MET A 111 -12.81 -1.03 -0.82
C MET A 111 -12.04 -0.19 0.22
N ASN A 112 -10.81 -0.58 0.54
CA ASN A 112 -9.95 0.15 1.47
C ASN A 112 -9.68 1.57 0.97
N ALA A 113 -9.37 1.73 -0.31
CA ALA A 113 -9.14 3.05 -0.91
C ALA A 113 -10.38 3.94 -0.83
N GLN A 114 -11.57 3.40 -1.13
CA GLN A 114 -12.83 4.12 -1.00
C GLN A 114 -13.14 4.52 0.44
N GLN A 115 -12.95 3.63 1.41
CA GLN A 115 -13.18 3.92 2.82
C GLN A 115 -12.25 5.04 3.31
N LYS A 116 -10.97 4.99 2.95
CA LYS A 116 -9.99 6.03 3.30
C LYS A 116 -10.33 7.37 2.66
N LEU A 117 -10.77 7.36 1.41
CA LEU A 117 -11.21 8.58 0.73
C LEU A 117 -12.40 9.21 1.44
N ARG A 118 -13.42 8.41 1.80
CA ARG A 118 -14.59 8.89 2.56
C ARG A 118 -14.21 9.45 3.93
N ALA A 119 -13.31 8.78 4.65
CA ALA A 119 -12.82 9.26 5.94
C ALA A 119 -12.12 10.62 5.81
N THR A 120 -11.26 10.78 4.80
CA THR A 120 -10.57 12.05 4.54
C THR A 120 -11.55 13.17 4.15
N GLN A 121 -12.59 12.87 3.36
CA GLN A 121 -13.63 13.83 3.01
C GLN A 121 -14.41 14.27 4.25
N LEU A 122 -14.81 13.33 5.10
CA LEU A 122 -15.54 13.63 6.34
C LEU A 122 -14.68 14.48 7.30
N GLU A 123 -13.40 14.17 7.45
CA GLU A 123 -12.49 15.00 8.25
C GLU A 123 -12.36 16.43 7.69
N ALA A 124 -12.34 16.59 6.37
CA ALA A 124 -12.28 17.89 5.72
C ALA A 124 -13.58 18.70 5.96
N GLU A 125 -14.74 18.05 5.88
CA GLU A 125 -16.05 18.65 6.16
C GLU A 125 -16.16 19.10 7.62
N ILE A 126 -15.77 18.26 8.58
CA ILE A 126 -15.75 18.61 10.00
C ILE A 126 -14.84 19.81 10.28
N LYS A 127 -13.66 19.84 9.65
CA LYS A 127 -12.74 20.98 9.77
C LYS A 127 -13.27 22.25 9.13
N ALA A 128 -14.02 22.15 8.03
CA ALA A 128 -14.67 23.30 7.40
C ALA A 128 -15.77 23.87 8.29
N GLN A 129 -16.67 23.02 8.78
CA GLN A 129 -17.74 23.42 9.71
C GLN A 129 -17.19 24.04 10.99
N GLY A 130 -16.13 23.46 11.57
CA GLY A 130 -15.48 24.03 12.76
C GLY A 130 -14.90 25.42 12.52
N ARG A 131 -14.39 25.71 11.30
CA ARG A 131 -13.92 27.05 10.93
C ARG A 131 -15.06 28.06 10.77
N GLU A 132 -16.17 27.65 10.13
CA GLU A 132 -17.36 28.49 9.98
C GLU A 132 -17.91 28.89 11.36
N HIS A 133 -18.10 27.93 12.27
CA HIS A 133 -18.54 28.22 13.63
C HIS A 133 -17.58 29.15 14.41
N ALA A 134 -16.26 28.98 14.21
CA ALA A 134 -15.30 29.86 14.85
C ALA A 134 -15.36 31.30 14.30
N ILE A 135 -15.60 31.47 13.00
CA ILE A 135 -15.77 32.77 12.35
C ILE A 135 -17.05 33.44 12.84
N ASP A 136 -18.16 32.71 12.96
CA ASP A 136 -19.43 33.22 13.45
C ASP A 136 -19.33 33.70 14.91
N LEU A 137 -18.68 32.91 15.77
CA LEU A 137 -18.43 33.30 17.16
C LEU A 137 -17.61 34.59 17.30
N VAL A 138 -16.57 34.74 16.45
CA VAL A 138 -15.74 35.93 16.43
C VAL A 138 -16.51 37.13 15.90
N SER A 139 -17.32 36.97 14.84
CA SER A 139 -18.12 38.04 14.26
C SER A 139 -19.22 38.55 15.22
N ASP A 140 -19.86 37.66 15.94
CA ASP A 140 -20.85 38.04 16.94
C ASP A 140 -20.22 38.78 18.12
N THR A 141 -19.03 38.38 18.56
CA THR A 141 -18.29 39.09 19.59
C THR A 141 -17.93 40.51 19.15
N TYR A 142 -17.49 40.70 17.89
CA TYR A 142 -17.22 42.05 17.37
C TYR A 142 -18.47 42.93 17.19
N ARG A 143 -19.65 42.35 16.95
CA ARG A 143 -20.90 43.08 16.92
C ARG A 143 -21.29 43.62 18.28
N VAL A 144 -21.13 42.86 19.36
CA VAL A 144 -21.42 43.29 20.73
C VAL A 144 -20.59 44.49 21.17
N TYR A 145 -19.29 44.56 20.79
CA TYR A 145 -18.42 45.68 21.16
C TYR A 145 -18.66 46.98 20.36
N ARG A 146 -19.50 46.96 19.33
CA ARG A 146 -19.83 48.16 18.54
C ARG A 146 -21.01 48.98 19.10
N TYR A 147 -21.72 48.48 20.10
CA TYR A 147 -22.91 49.07 20.70
C TYR A 147 -22.64 49.61 22.13
N TYR A 148 -21.44 49.68 22.55
CA TYR A 148 -20.99 50.37 23.77
C TYR A 148 -19.95 51.42 23.37
#